data_862818fe312c96f41587ac601596d48e
#
_entry.id   862818fe312c96f41587ac601596d48e
#
_cell.length_a   1.000
_cell.length_b   1.000
_cell.length_c   1.000
_cell.angle_alpha   90.00
_cell.angle_beta   90.00
_cell.angle_gamma   90.00
#
_symmetry.space_group_name_H-M   'P 1'
#
loop_
_entity.id
_entity.type
_entity.pdbx_description
1 polymer ?
#
loop_
_entity_poly.entity_id
_entity_poly.type
_entity_poly.pdbx_seq_one_letter_code
_entity_poly.pdbx_strand_id
1 'polypeptide(L)'
;MTDSISALSSPLAADPEISNGIDAIVARVRAAQASITGARPADPARKESFAQAMKRTADVRGRGPIMPYLGTGMGNGPLVELLDGSVKWDMLNGIGVHMFGHGDPRMIAAAMRAGLSDLCMQGNLTSNQDSVAFGEFLVAEAKRSSRMSHCFVSNSGCIVNEAALKVCMQKTNAAPRIIAFQDCFMGRSITMSQIGDAAAYRQGIPLSTLVDYLPFYDPQFGARGIEMALWHLKQYIHRYPGQHACFVMELVQGEGGFNTAPREFFVALMETCKAAGIPVWDDEVQSFGRTESMFAFERLDLGEYIDVVTI
;
A
#
# COMPACT_ATOMS: atom_id res chain seq x y z
N MET A 1 -25.71 -29.25 -15.24
CA MET A 1 -25.60 -29.40 -13.78
C MET A 1 -24.13 -29.58 -13.50
N THR A 2 -23.44 -28.55 -13.16
CA THR A 2 -22.05 -28.62 -12.70
C THR A 2 -22.11 -28.93 -11.21
N ASP A 3 -21.79 -30.20 -10.85
CA ASP A 3 -21.56 -30.55 -9.45
C ASP A 3 -20.49 -29.60 -8.91
N SER A 4 -20.92 -28.64 -8.08
CA SER A 4 -19.99 -27.80 -7.33
C SER A 4 -19.26 -28.70 -6.35
N ILE A 5 -17.99 -28.98 -6.62
CA ILE A 5 -17.11 -29.63 -5.65
C ILE A 5 -17.03 -28.65 -4.47
N SER A 6 -17.81 -28.93 -3.40
CA SER A 6 -17.69 -28.09 -2.19
C SER A 6 -16.36 -28.46 -1.53
N ALA A 7 -15.46 -27.48 -1.47
CA ALA A 7 -14.21 -27.62 -0.75
C ALA A 7 -14.51 -27.91 0.73
N LEU A 8 -13.73 -28.77 1.38
CA LEU A 8 -13.91 -29.14 2.81
C LEU A 8 -13.81 -27.90 3.74
N SER A 9 -13.12 -26.84 3.33
CA SER A 9 -13.04 -25.57 4.07
C SER A 9 -14.36 -24.78 4.08
N SER A 10 -15.21 -24.93 3.05
CA SER A 10 -16.49 -24.21 2.97
C SER A 10 -17.48 -24.60 4.07
N PRO A 11 -17.68 -25.91 4.40
CA PRO A 11 -18.47 -26.31 5.55
C PRO A 11 -17.91 -25.81 6.88
N LEU A 12 -16.58 -25.84 7.07
CA LEU A 12 -15.95 -25.33 8.30
C LEU A 12 -16.17 -23.83 8.48
N ALA A 13 -16.02 -23.06 7.41
CA ALA A 13 -16.25 -21.61 7.46
C ALA A 13 -17.70 -21.24 7.79
N ALA A 14 -18.66 -22.11 7.43
CA ALA A 14 -20.08 -21.96 7.69
C ALA A 14 -20.57 -22.66 8.97
N ASP A 15 -19.69 -23.40 9.67
CA ASP A 15 -20.03 -24.18 10.85
C ASP A 15 -20.50 -23.25 12.00
N PRO A 16 -21.69 -23.44 12.56
CA PRO A 16 -22.20 -22.62 13.64
C PRO A 16 -21.36 -22.69 14.93
N GLU A 17 -20.77 -23.85 15.25
CA GLU A 17 -19.92 -23.98 16.44
C GLU A 17 -18.64 -23.18 16.32
N ILE A 18 -18.02 -23.20 15.15
CA ILE A 18 -16.85 -22.38 14.83
C ILE A 18 -17.23 -20.89 14.89
N SER A 19 -18.34 -20.50 14.27
CA SER A 19 -18.82 -19.12 14.30
C SER A 19 -19.07 -18.62 15.72
N ASN A 20 -19.77 -19.39 16.55
CA ASN A 20 -20.02 -19.10 17.96
C ASN A 20 -18.72 -19.03 18.77
N GLY A 21 -17.76 -19.90 18.49
CA GLY A 21 -16.42 -19.88 19.11
C GLY A 21 -15.67 -18.59 18.80
N ILE A 22 -15.66 -18.18 17.54
CA ILE A 22 -15.04 -16.91 17.10
C ILE A 22 -15.72 -15.71 17.78
N ASP A 23 -17.04 -15.67 17.80
CA ASP A 23 -17.81 -14.59 18.42
C ASP A 23 -17.53 -14.49 19.93
N ALA A 24 -17.42 -15.64 20.63
CA ALA A 24 -17.06 -15.67 22.03
C ALA A 24 -15.65 -15.10 22.29
N ILE A 25 -14.68 -15.45 21.45
CA ILE A 25 -13.30 -14.91 21.55
C ILE A 25 -13.30 -13.40 21.26
N VAL A 26 -13.97 -12.97 20.21
CA VAL A 26 -14.10 -11.53 19.87
C VAL A 26 -14.73 -10.76 21.02
N ALA A 27 -15.79 -11.29 21.64
CA ALA A 27 -16.43 -10.67 22.79
C ALA A 27 -15.46 -10.53 23.98
N ARG A 28 -14.60 -11.51 24.24
CA ARG A 28 -13.59 -11.44 25.30
C ARG A 28 -12.51 -10.40 25.00
N VAL A 29 -12.04 -10.32 23.76
CA VAL A 29 -11.08 -9.29 23.32
C VAL A 29 -11.70 -7.89 23.50
N ARG A 30 -12.93 -7.68 23.05
CA ARG A 30 -13.66 -6.41 23.23
C ARG A 30 -13.82 -6.02 24.69
N ALA A 31 -14.14 -6.98 25.56
CA ALA A 31 -14.22 -6.72 26.99
C ALA A 31 -12.89 -6.23 27.59
N ALA A 32 -11.76 -6.78 27.11
CA ALA A 32 -10.43 -6.29 27.51
C ALA A 32 -10.15 -4.87 26.94
N GLN A 33 -10.49 -4.63 25.68
CA GLN A 33 -10.35 -3.33 25.02
C GLN A 33 -11.19 -2.22 25.66
N ALA A 34 -12.32 -2.56 26.26
CA ALA A 34 -13.20 -1.60 26.94
C ALA A 34 -12.52 -0.82 28.07
N SER A 35 -11.38 -1.33 28.60
CA SER A 35 -10.55 -0.60 29.57
C SER A 35 -9.70 0.51 28.94
N ILE A 36 -9.60 0.54 27.59
CA ILE A 36 -8.83 1.54 26.84
C ILE A 36 -9.81 2.61 26.39
N THR A 37 -10.08 3.58 27.25
CA THR A 37 -11.12 4.61 27.05
C THR A 37 -10.59 6.00 26.75
N GLY A 38 -9.29 6.24 26.93
CA GLY A 38 -8.68 7.54 26.71
C GLY A 38 -7.17 7.52 26.89
N ALA A 39 -6.51 8.59 26.48
CA ALA A 39 -5.07 8.73 26.67
C ALA A 39 -4.71 8.75 28.17
N ARG A 40 -3.63 8.06 28.54
CA ARG A 40 -3.09 8.05 29.89
C ARG A 40 -1.56 8.06 29.86
N PRO A 41 -0.91 8.62 30.90
CA PRO A 41 0.56 8.62 31.00
C PRO A 41 1.12 7.21 31.23
N ALA A 42 2.44 7.09 31.09
CA ALA A 42 3.17 5.88 31.45
C ALA A 42 3.04 5.55 32.94
N ASP A 43 3.00 4.27 33.27
CA ASP A 43 3.03 3.78 34.64
C ASP A 43 4.49 3.81 35.16
N PRO A 44 4.79 4.57 36.23
CA PRO A 44 6.14 4.64 36.79
C PRO A 44 6.71 3.27 37.20
N ALA A 45 5.84 2.33 37.58
CA ALA A 45 6.27 0.99 37.99
C ALA A 45 6.79 0.16 36.81
N ARG A 46 6.45 0.53 35.57
CA ARG A 46 6.87 -0.16 34.33
C ARG A 46 8.12 0.45 33.69
N LYS A 47 8.66 1.54 34.24
CA LYS A 47 9.78 2.28 33.65
C LYS A 47 11.00 1.40 33.36
N GLU A 48 11.41 0.59 34.36
CA GLU A 48 12.59 -0.26 34.19
C GLU A 48 12.35 -1.41 33.21
N SER A 49 11.24 -2.12 33.35
CA SER A 49 10.88 -3.21 32.42
C SER A 49 10.72 -2.73 30.98
N PHE A 50 10.17 -1.53 30.76
CA PHE A 50 10.08 -0.90 29.47
C PHE A 50 11.46 -0.57 28.89
N ALA A 51 12.37 0.02 29.70
CA ALA A 51 13.73 0.31 29.26
C ALA A 51 14.47 -0.96 28.84
N GLN A 52 14.30 -2.06 29.59
CA GLN A 52 14.87 -3.35 29.25
C GLN A 52 14.28 -3.91 27.95
N ALA A 53 12.96 -3.76 27.71
CA ALA A 53 12.32 -4.17 26.46
C ALA A 53 12.83 -3.37 25.26
N MET A 54 13.00 -2.06 25.42
CA MET A 54 13.60 -1.20 24.40
C MET A 54 15.04 -1.61 24.08
N LYS A 55 15.84 -1.92 25.12
CA LYS A 55 17.21 -2.41 24.94
C LYS A 55 17.24 -3.73 24.17
N ARG A 56 16.44 -4.73 24.58
CA ARG A 56 16.35 -6.01 23.83
C ARG A 56 15.97 -5.80 22.36
N THR A 57 15.01 -4.89 22.11
CA THR A 57 14.63 -4.56 20.73
C THR A 57 15.80 -3.98 19.95
N ALA A 58 16.57 -3.09 20.56
CA ALA A 58 17.77 -2.51 19.94
C ALA A 58 18.84 -3.57 19.67
N ASP A 59 19.10 -4.44 20.64
CA ASP A 59 20.10 -5.51 20.55
C ASP A 59 19.77 -6.48 19.39
N VAL A 60 18.49 -6.89 19.26
CA VAL A 60 18.06 -7.81 18.18
C VAL A 60 18.06 -7.14 16.80
N ARG A 61 17.72 -5.85 16.73
CA ARG A 61 17.61 -5.13 15.45
C ARG A 61 18.93 -4.49 15.00
N GLY A 62 19.96 -4.48 15.84
CA GLY A 62 21.20 -3.74 15.63
C GLY A 62 21.07 -2.23 15.85
N ARG A 63 19.86 -1.73 16.13
CA ARG A 63 19.56 -0.34 16.50
C ARG A 63 18.21 -0.23 17.19
N GLY A 64 17.98 0.82 17.96
CA GLY A 64 16.68 1.11 18.55
C GLY A 64 15.56 1.34 17.53
N PRO A 65 14.29 1.24 17.94
CA PRO A 65 13.16 1.69 17.15
C PRO A 65 13.30 3.18 16.77
N ILE A 66 12.80 3.56 15.60
CA ILE A 66 12.79 4.98 15.19
C ILE A 66 11.98 5.83 16.17
N MET A 67 10.82 5.32 16.57
CA MET A 67 10.00 5.92 17.62
C MET A 67 10.22 5.15 18.91
N PRO A 68 10.31 5.83 20.07
CA PRO A 68 10.59 5.18 21.36
C PRO A 68 9.34 4.51 21.94
N TYR A 69 8.64 3.73 21.13
CA TYR A 69 7.37 3.08 21.47
C TYR A 69 7.43 1.58 21.22
N LEU A 70 6.86 0.83 22.17
CA LEU A 70 6.57 -0.59 22.00
C LEU A 70 5.11 -0.83 22.40
N GLY A 71 4.31 -1.31 21.46
CA GLY A 71 2.90 -1.62 21.69
C GLY A 71 2.73 -2.93 22.47
N THR A 72 1.64 -3.03 23.22
CA THR A 72 1.21 -4.31 23.85
C THR A 72 0.53 -5.23 22.84
N GLY A 73 0.15 -4.72 21.68
CA GLY A 73 -0.73 -5.37 20.72
C GLY A 73 -2.22 -5.09 20.98
N MET A 74 -2.54 -4.31 22.01
CA MET A 74 -3.91 -3.92 22.35
C MET A 74 -4.17 -2.47 21.98
N GLY A 75 -5.39 -2.23 21.50
CA GLY A 75 -5.89 -0.89 21.23
C GLY A 75 -7.42 -0.91 21.11
N ASN A 76 -8.02 0.28 21.02
CA ASN A 76 -9.46 0.44 20.90
C ASN A 76 -9.76 1.65 20.01
N GLY A 77 -10.17 1.42 18.76
CA GLY A 77 -10.38 2.48 17.79
C GLY A 77 -9.09 3.31 17.57
N PRO A 78 -9.09 4.61 17.86
CA PRO A 78 -7.91 5.46 17.63
C PRO A 78 -6.87 5.39 18.77
N LEU A 79 -7.07 4.54 19.78
CA LEU A 79 -6.22 4.43 20.95
C LEU A 79 -5.34 3.18 20.90
N VAL A 80 -4.06 3.32 21.25
CA VAL A 80 -3.09 2.22 21.35
C VAL A 80 -2.47 2.17 22.74
N GLU A 81 -2.38 0.98 23.32
CA GLU A 81 -1.69 0.75 24.58
C GLU A 81 -0.23 0.38 24.34
N LEU A 82 0.67 0.98 25.09
CA LEU A 82 2.10 0.72 25.05
C LEU A 82 2.56 -0.10 26.27
N LEU A 83 3.72 -0.75 26.15
CA LEU A 83 4.28 -1.61 27.19
C LEU A 83 4.63 -0.86 28.49
N ASP A 84 4.85 0.45 28.41
CA ASP A 84 5.03 1.32 29.59
C ASP A 84 3.73 1.62 30.33
N GLY A 85 2.61 1.05 29.87
CA GLY A 85 1.27 1.26 30.42
C GLY A 85 0.59 2.54 29.97
N SER A 86 1.25 3.37 29.15
CA SER A 86 0.60 4.53 28.57
C SER A 86 -0.42 4.12 27.50
N VAL A 87 -1.42 4.97 27.31
CA VAL A 87 -2.33 4.90 26.15
C VAL A 87 -2.21 6.19 25.38
N LYS A 88 -2.04 6.07 24.08
CA LYS A 88 -1.86 7.21 23.17
C LYS A 88 -2.91 7.21 22.06
N TRP A 89 -3.19 8.40 21.54
CA TRP A 89 -3.86 8.54 20.27
C TRP A 89 -2.88 8.13 19.16
N ASP A 90 -3.30 7.20 18.31
CA ASP A 90 -2.54 6.84 17.12
C ASP A 90 -2.88 7.81 15.98
N MET A 91 -2.12 8.91 15.92
CA MET A 91 -2.26 9.90 14.85
C MET A 91 -1.49 9.49 13.58
N LEU A 92 -0.69 8.42 13.66
CA LEU A 92 0.04 7.88 12.52
C LEU A 92 -0.76 6.84 11.76
N ASN A 93 -1.74 6.21 12.43
CA ASN A 93 -2.63 5.20 11.88
C ASN A 93 -1.89 4.05 11.17
N GLY A 94 -0.69 3.67 11.65
CA GLY A 94 0.17 2.67 11.02
C GLY A 94 0.58 3.05 9.59
N ILE A 95 0.74 4.33 9.30
CA ILE A 95 0.94 4.88 7.94
C ILE A 95 -0.25 4.50 7.02
N GLY A 96 -1.49 4.67 7.57
CA GLY A 96 -2.75 4.39 6.87
C GLY A 96 -3.21 2.93 6.88
N VAL A 97 -2.50 2.01 7.53
CA VAL A 97 -2.90 0.58 7.59
C VAL A 97 -4.09 0.35 8.51
N HIS A 98 -4.21 1.07 9.62
CA HIS A 98 -5.28 0.92 10.61
C HIS A 98 -6.52 1.75 10.28
N MET A 99 -6.98 1.77 9.04
CA MET A 99 -8.13 2.59 8.61
C MET A 99 -9.43 2.28 9.36
N PHE A 100 -9.57 1.08 9.93
CA PHE A 100 -10.71 0.70 10.78
C PHE A 100 -10.43 0.90 12.27
N GLY A 101 -9.27 1.45 12.64
CA GLY A 101 -8.80 1.58 14.01
C GLY A 101 -8.22 0.29 14.57
N HIS A 102 -7.71 0.38 15.80
CA HIS A 102 -7.12 -0.76 16.51
C HIS A 102 -8.22 -1.69 17.05
N GLY A 103 -8.03 -2.98 16.84
CA GLY A 103 -8.86 -4.01 17.44
C GLY A 103 -10.30 -4.07 16.91
N ASP A 104 -10.54 -3.70 15.65
CA ASP A 104 -11.86 -3.84 15.02
C ASP A 104 -12.30 -5.32 15.09
N PRO A 105 -13.49 -5.61 15.63
CA PRO A 105 -13.97 -6.97 15.83
C PRO A 105 -14.17 -7.74 14.52
N ARG A 106 -14.49 -7.05 13.43
CA ARG A 106 -14.66 -7.67 12.12
C ARG A 106 -13.31 -8.15 11.57
N MET A 107 -12.26 -7.37 11.77
CA MET A 107 -10.90 -7.73 11.35
C MET A 107 -10.36 -8.90 12.17
N ILE A 108 -10.61 -8.93 13.48
CA ILE A 108 -10.24 -10.07 14.34
C ILE A 108 -10.97 -11.33 13.90
N ALA A 109 -12.28 -11.26 13.68
CA ALA A 109 -13.07 -12.40 13.23
C ALA A 109 -12.61 -12.91 11.84
N ALA A 110 -12.32 -12.01 10.91
CA ALA A 110 -11.81 -12.34 9.58
C ALA A 110 -10.45 -13.06 9.65
N ALA A 111 -9.52 -12.55 10.48
CA ALA A 111 -8.23 -13.19 10.68
C ALA A 111 -8.35 -14.59 11.28
N MET A 112 -9.25 -14.79 12.24
CA MET A 112 -9.51 -16.12 12.82
C MET A 112 -10.11 -17.09 11.80
N ARG A 113 -11.06 -16.63 10.98
CA ARG A 113 -11.62 -17.45 9.89
C ARG A 113 -10.57 -17.81 8.85
N ALA A 114 -9.71 -16.86 8.47
CA ALA A 114 -8.61 -17.10 7.55
C ALA A 114 -7.63 -18.17 8.06
N GLY A 115 -7.44 -18.26 9.38
CA GLY A 115 -6.62 -19.30 10.01
C GLY A 115 -7.18 -20.73 9.94
N LEU A 116 -8.42 -20.92 9.50
CA LEU A 116 -9.04 -22.24 9.31
C LEU A 116 -8.62 -22.90 7.99
N SER A 117 -8.04 -22.17 7.07
CA SER A 117 -7.53 -22.67 5.80
C SER A 117 -6.00 -22.58 5.76
N ASP A 118 -5.38 -23.54 5.07
CA ASP A 118 -3.93 -23.52 4.89
C ASP A 118 -3.56 -22.49 3.81
N LEU A 119 -2.90 -21.40 4.24
CA LEU A 119 -2.42 -20.35 3.37
C LEU A 119 -0.98 -20.61 2.87
N CYS A 120 -0.29 -21.60 3.43
CA CYS A 120 1.10 -21.91 3.07
C CYS A 120 1.25 -22.46 1.64
N MET A 121 0.17 -22.98 1.07
CA MET A 121 0.13 -23.52 -0.29
C MET A 121 -0.08 -22.45 -1.34
N GLN A 122 -0.23 -21.18 -0.95
CA GLN A 122 -0.46 -20.07 -1.86
C GLN A 122 0.82 -19.63 -2.56
N GLY A 123 0.63 -19.02 -3.67
CA GLY A 123 1.67 -18.51 -4.55
C GLY A 123 1.31 -18.85 -6.00
N ASN A 124 2.23 -18.57 -6.91
CA ASN A 124 2.02 -18.80 -8.33
C ASN A 124 1.95 -20.30 -8.71
N LEU A 125 2.30 -21.19 -7.79
CA LEU A 125 2.30 -22.65 -8.05
C LEU A 125 0.96 -23.28 -7.66
N THR A 126 0.33 -22.82 -6.58
CA THR A 126 -0.93 -23.35 -6.10
C THR A 126 -1.78 -22.23 -5.52
N SER A 127 -2.84 -21.86 -6.22
CA SER A 127 -3.83 -20.90 -5.74
C SER A 127 -4.89 -21.61 -4.90
N ASN A 128 -5.46 -20.90 -3.93
CA ASN A 128 -6.65 -21.37 -3.22
C ASN A 128 -7.87 -20.50 -3.61
N GLN A 129 -9.04 -20.95 -3.18
CA GLN A 129 -10.30 -20.29 -3.51
C GLN A 129 -10.37 -18.85 -2.96
N ASP A 130 -9.81 -18.59 -1.77
CA ASP A 130 -9.84 -17.25 -1.15
C ASP A 130 -9.03 -16.23 -1.96
N SER A 131 -7.87 -16.63 -2.49
CA SER A 131 -7.05 -15.74 -3.33
C SER A 131 -7.72 -15.43 -4.66
N VAL A 132 -8.45 -16.41 -5.23
CA VAL A 132 -9.23 -16.20 -6.46
C VAL A 132 -10.39 -15.26 -6.17
N ALA A 133 -11.18 -15.49 -5.13
CA ALA A 133 -12.32 -14.65 -4.75
C ALA A 133 -11.89 -13.21 -4.43
N PHE A 134 -10.74 -13.04 -3.76
CA PHE A 134 -10.16 -11.72 -3.52
C PHE A 134 -9.77 -11.00 -4.82
N GLY A 135 -9.13 -11.71 -5.74
CA GLY A 135 -8.78 -11.16 -7.06
C GLY A 135 -10.01 -10.79 -7.88
N GLU A 136 -11.04 -11.64 -7.88
CA GLU A 136 -12.33 -11.36 -8.54
C GLU A 136 -13.00 -10.11 -7.98
N PHE A 137 -13.02 -9.97 -6.63
CA PHE A 137 -13.55 -8.79 -5.98
C PHE A 137 -12.81 -7.51 -6.41
N LEU A 138 -11.47 -7.50 -6.35
CA LEU A 138 -10.68 -6.33 -6.74
C LEU A 138 -10.86 -5.96 -8.21
N VAL A 139 -10.88 -6.96 -9.10
CA VAL A 139 -11.11 -6.73 -10.53
C VAL A 139 -12.52 -6.21 -10.78
N ALA A 140 -13.53 -6.73 -10.08
CA ALA A 140 -14.91 -6.26 -10.20
C ALA A 140 -15.04 -4.79 -9.78
N GLU A 141 -14.43 -4.41 -8.66
CA GLU A 141 -14.43 -3.04 -8.17
C GLU A 141 -13.68 -2.10 -9.15
N ALA A 142 -12.46 -2.47 -9.56
CA ALA A 142 -11.67 -1.65 -10.48
C ALA A 142 -12.36 -1.44 -11.85
N LYS A 143 -13.07 -2.46 -12.35
CA LYS A 143 -13.80 -2.38 -13.63
C LYS A 143 -14.96 -1.38 -13.66
N ARG A 144 -15.42 -0.90 -12.50
CA ARG A 144 -16.49 0.11 -12.45
C ARG A 144 -16.07 1.41 -13.11
N SER A 145 -14.80 1.73 -13.06
CA SER A 145 -14.25 3.02 -13.49
C SER A 145 -12.95 2.90 -14.30
N SER A 146 -12.53 1.69 -14.66
CA SER A 146 -11.29 1.46 -15.41
C SER A 146 -11.37 0.27 -16.35
N ARG A 147 -10.28 0.05 -17.10
CA ARG A 147 -10.11 -1.11 -17.99
C ARG A 147 -9.38 -2.28 -17.31
N MET A 148 -9.15 -2.22 -16.01
CA MET A 148 -8.44 -3.27 -15.27
C MET A 148 -9.16 -4.60 -15.39
N SER A 149 -8.45 -5.67 -15.72
CA SER A 149 -9.04 -6.99 -16.01
C SER A 149 -8.32 -8.15 -15.34
N HIS A 150 -7.19 -7.90 -14.72
CA HIS A 150 -6.35 -8.91 -14.09
C HIS A 150 -5.90 -8.42 -12.71
N CYS A 151 -5.72 -9.36 -11.79
CA CYS A 151 -5.19 -9.12 -10.46
C CYS A 151 -4.05 -10.11 -10.17
N PHE A 152 -2.97 -9.61 -9.59
CA PHE A 152 -1.86 -10.41 -9.08
C PHE A 152 -1.63 -10.06 -7.61
N VAL A 153 -1.76 -11.06 -6.74
CA VAL A 153 -1.59 -10.87 -5.30
C VAL A 153 -0.13 -11.07 -4.90
N SER A 154 0.38 -10.15 -4.09
CA SER A 154 1.74 -10.19 -3.55
C SER A 154 1.72 -9.93 -2.04
N ASN A 155 2.89 -9.91 -1.40
CA ASN A 155 3.02 -9.83 0.05
C ASN A 155 3.39 -8.44 0.58
N SER A 156 3.61 -7.48 -0.27
CA SER A 156 3.89 -6.08 0.14
C SER A 156 3.80 -5.13 -1.05
N GLY A 157 3.53 -3.84 -0.80
CA GLY A 157 3.55 -2.79 -1.81
C GLY A 157 4.89 -2.73 -2.57
N CYS A 158 6.01 -2.93 -1.88
CA CYS A 158 7.32 -2.95 -2.53
C CYS A 158 7.46 -4.08 -3.55
N ILE A 159 6.99 -5.28 -3.22
CA ILE A 159 7.12 -6.45 -4.13
C ILE A 159 6.07 -6.40 -5.25
N VAL A 160 4.89 -5.84 -5.00
CA VAL A 160 3.93 -5.61 -6.08
C VAL A 160 4.44 -4.56 -7.06
N ASN A 161 5.17 -3.55 -6.57
CA ASN A 161 5.83 -2.54 -7.42
C ASN A 161 6.95 -3.15 -8.27
N GLU A 162 7.77 -4.06 -7.72
CA GLU A 162 8.75 -4.84 -8.50
C GLU A 162 8.06 -5.67 -9.60
N ALA A 163 6.92 -6.30 -9.29
CA ALA A 163 6.15 -7.06 -10.26
C ALA A 163 5.55 -6.16 -11.35
N ALA A 164 5.00 -5.00 -10.99
CA ALA A 164 4.46 -4.01 -11.91
C ALA A 164 5.53 -3.49 -12.88
N LEU A 165 6.71 -3.14 -12.35
CA LEU A 165 7.85 -2.72 -13.16
C LEU A 165 8.26 -3.80 -14.16
N LYS A 166 8.34 -5.06 -13.70
CA LYS A 166 8.67 -6.20 -14.57
C LYS A 166 7.66 -6.34 -15.72
N VAL A 167 6.36 -6.23 -15.43
CA VAL A 167 5.29 -6.28 -16.44
C VAL A 167 5.46 -5.14 -17.46
N CYS A 168 5.71 -3.92 -16.98
CA CYS A 168 5.93 -2.76 -17.84
C CYS A 168 7.16 -2.96 -18.75
N MET A 169 8.28 -3.44 -18.21
CA MET A 169 9.49 -3.74 -19.00
C MET A 169 9.24 -4.83 -20.04
N GLN A 170 8.52 -5.90 -19.68
CA GLN A 170 8.17 -6.97 -20.64
C GLN A 170 7.25 -6.43 -21.76
N LYS A 171 6.30 -5.58 -21.44
CA LYS A 171 5.40 -4.94 -22.42
C LYS A 171 6.12 -4.05 -23.42
N THR A 172 7.19 -3.40 -22.99
CA THR A 172 7.97 -2.42 -23.77
C THR A 172 9.28 -2.98 -24.34
N ASN A 173 9.38 -4.31 -24.50
CA ASN A 173 10.57 -4.98 -25.04
C ASN A 173 11.86 -4.63 -24.29
N ALA A 174 11.81 -4.68 -22.95
CA ALA A 174 12.93 -4.40 -22.03
C ALA A 174 13.43 -2.94 -22.10
N ALA A 175 12.56 -1.98 -22.30
CA ALA A 175 12.91 -0.57 -22.19
C ALA A 175 13.48 -0.30 -20.78
N PRO A 176 14.66 0.35 -20.67
CA PRO A 176 15.40 0.39 -19.40
C PRO A 176 15.09 1.59 -18.53
N ARG A 177 14.36 2.58 -19.02
CA ARG A 177 14.13 3.85 -18.33
C ARG A 177 12.74 3.92 -17.71
N ILE A 178 12.63 4.65 -16.64
CA ILE A 178 11.39 4.88 -15.90
C ILE A 178 11.16 6.38 -15.81
N ILE A 179 9.93 6.83 -16.05
CA ILE A 179 9.53 8.19 -15.74
C ILE A 179 8.82 8.16 -14.39
N ALA A 180 9.21 9.05 -13.48
CA ALA A 180 8.59 9.21 -12.16
C ALA A 180 8.49 10.69 -11.78
N PHE A 181 7.73 11.01 -10.75
CA PHE A 181 7.76 12.35 -10.18
C PHE A 181 8.90 12.53 -9.17
N GLN A 182 9.36 13.75 -9.00
CA GLN A 182 10.17 14.16 -7.86
C GLN A 182 9.41 13.86 -6.56
N ASP A 183 10.15 13.60 -5.47
CA ASP A 183 9.64 13.26 -4.14
C ASP A 183 8.76 12.01 -4.09
N CYS A 184 8.79 11.13 -5.09
CA CYS A 184 8.04 9.88 -5.09
C CYS A 184 8.64 8.85 -4.12
N PHE A 185 7.77 7.96 -3.61
CA PHE A 185 8.16 6.82 -2.80
C PHE A 185 7.62 5.52 -3.40
N MET A 186 8.51 4.60 -3.75
CA MET A 186 8.15 3.35 -4.43
C MET A 186 8.37 2.09 -3.58
N GLY A 187 8.99 2.23 -2.41
CA GLY A 187 9.36 1.09 -1.56
C GLY A 187 10.84 1.06 -1.20
N ARG A 188 11.28 -0.06 -0.59
CA ARG A 188 12.63 -0.19 0.00
C ARG A 188 13.41 -1.42 -0.50
N SER A 189 13.01 -2.09 -1.58
CA SER A 189 13.90 -2.99 -2.31
C SER A 189 15.01 -2.19 -2.98
N ILE A 190 16.02 -2.88 -3.51
CA ILE A 190 17.12 -2.18 -4.20
C ILE A 190 16.59 -1.38 -5.39
N THR A 191 15.71 -1.95 -6.21
CA THR A 191 15.17 -1.25 -7.39
C THR A 191 14.21 -0.12 -6.97
N MET A 192 13.26 -0.39 -6.09
CA MET A 192 12.27 0.60 -5.68
C MET A 192 12.89 1.77 -4.91
N SER A 193 13.95 1.51 -4.11
CA SER A 193 14.71 2.59 -3.46
C SER A 193 15.46 3.47 -4.45
N GLN A 194 15.86 2.96 -5.61
CA GLN A 194 16.54 3.74 -6.65
C GLN A 194 15.54 4.58 -7.46
N ILE A 195 14.29 4.11 -7.63
CA ILE A 195 13.23 4.87 -8.30
C ILE A 195 12.68 5.95 -7.36
N GLY A 196 12.50 5.63 -6.08
CA GLY A 196 12.06 6.62 -5.09
C GLY A 196 13.02 7.81 -5.01
N ASP A 197 12.48 9.04 -4.93
CA ASP A 197 13.28 10.28 -4.95
C ASP A 197 13.51 10.85 -3.56
N ALA A 198 14.02 10.02 -2.65
CA ALA A 198 14.38 10.44 -1.30
C ALA A 198 15.78 9.95 -0.93
N ALA A 199 16.72 10.87 -0.75
CA ALA A 199 18.13 10.56 -0.46
C ALA A 199 18.31 9.66 0.77
N ALA A 200 17.46 9.82 1.80
CA ALA A 200 17.51 9.00 3.02
C ALA A 200 17.24 7.51 2.76
N TYR A 201 16.36 7.18 1.80
CA TYR A 201 16.03 5.80 1.45
C TYR A 201 17.03 5.17 0.47
N ARG A 202 17.84 5.99 -0.20
CA ARG A 202 18.89 5.57 -1.16
C ARG A 202 20.28 5.50 -0.55
N GLN A 203 20.44 5.81 0.72
CA GLN A 203 21.74 5.85 1.38
C GLN A 203 22.48 4.51 1.27
N GLY A 204 23.68 4.52 0.71
CA GLY A 204 24.52 3.34 0.52
C GLY A 204 24.11 2.43 -0.64
N ILE A 205 23.15 2.83 -1.47
CA ILE A 205 22.70 2.09 -2.65
C ILE A 205 23.22 2.79 -3.92
N PRO A 206 23.88 2.08 -4.85
CA PRO A 206 24.29 2.66 -6.12
C PRO A 206 23.05 2.99 -6.98
N LEU A 207 23.04 4.14 -7.63
CA LEU A 207 21.96 4.53 -8.54
C LEU A 207 22.26 4.01 -9.95
N SER A 208 21.86 2.77 -10.21
CA SER A 208 22.02 2.11 -11.53
C SER A 208 20.72 2.05 -12.35
N THR A 209 19.58 2.31 -11.72
CA THR A 209 18.28 2.41 -12.40
C THR A 209 18.16 3.76 -13.09
N LEU A 210 17.75 3.74 -14.35
CA LEU A 210 17.61 4.96 -15.15
C LEU A 210 16.23 5.57 -14.92
N VAL A 211 16.19 6.65 -14.15
CA VAL A 211 14.94 7.36 -13.82
C VAL A 211 15.00 8.79 -14.33
N ASP A 212 13.95 9.20 -15.04
CA ASP A 212 13.73 10.55 -15.52
C ASP A 212 12.63 11.21 -14.68
N TYR A 213 13.03 12.15 -13.80
CA TYR A 213 12.09 12.77 -12.88
C TYR A 213 11.41 13.99 -13.48
N LEU A 214 10.08 14.03 -13.32
CA LEU A 214 9.23 15.17 -13.63
C LEU A 214 8.97 15.99 -12.36
N PRO A 215 8.88 17.32 -12.44
CA PRO A 215 8.36 18.11 -11.34
C PRO A 215 6.89 17.72 -11.08
N PHE A 216 6.51 17.59 -9.80
CA PHE A 216 5.11 17.45 -9.43
C PHE A 216 4.40 18.80 -9.54
N TYR A 217 3.08 18.79 -9.51
CA TYR A 217 2.26 19.99 -9.58
C TYR A 217 2.49 20.89 -8.36
N ASP A 218 2.75 22.16 -8.62
CA ASP A 218 2.80 23.19 -7.59
C ASP A 218 1.68 24.21 -7.85
N PRO A 219 0.73 24.37 -6.90
CA PRO A 219 -0.38 25.31 -7.04
C PRO A 219 0.06 26.76 -7.27
N GLN A 220 1.28 27.14 -6.85
CA GLN A 220 1.80 28.50 -7.07
C GLN A 220 2.02 28.80 -8.55
N PHE A 221 2.29 27.80 -9.37
CA PHE A 221 2.47 27.96 -10.81
C PHE A 221 1.21 27.68 -11.62
N GLY A 222 0.19 27.03 -11.04
CA GLY A 222 -1.07 26.74 -11.73
C GLY A 222 -0.87 26.08 -13.11
N ALA A 223 -1.49 26.61 -14.16
CA ALA A 223 -1.38 26.10 -15.52
C ALA A 223 0.07 26.04 -16.02
N ARG A 224 0.92 26.98 -15.62
CA ARG A 224 2.33 26.98 -16.00
C ARG A 224 3.08 25.77 -15.41
N GLY A 225 2.69 25.30 -14.22
CA GLY A 225 3.24 24.07 -13.64
C GLY A 225 2.92 22.85 -14.49
N ILE A 226 1.71 22.79 -15.05
CA ILE A 226 1.31 21.74 -16.00
C ILE A 226 2.17 21.79 -17.26
N GLU A 227 2.32 22.95 -17.86
CA GLU A 227 3.16 23.15 -19.04
C GLU A 227 4.62 22.75 -18.81
N MET A 228 5.17 23.07 -17.64
CA MET A 228 6.54 22.71 -17.26
C MET A 228 6.72 21.19 -17.17
N ALA A 229 5.87 20.49 -16.44
CA ALA A 229 5.94 19.04 -16.32
C ALA A 229 5.78 18.35 -17.68
N LEU A 230 4.84 18.82 -18.50
CA LEU A 230 4.61 18.32 -19.84
C LEU A 230 5.80 18.59 -20.78
N TRP A 231 6.44 19.75 -20.65
CA TRP A 231 7.66 20.05 -21.40
C TRP A 231 8.79 19.10 -21.04
N HIS A 232 9.04 18.85 -19.75
CA HIS A 232 10.05 17.89 -19.31
C HIS A 232 9.76 16.48 -19.84
N LEU A 233 8.52 16.01 -19.73
CA LEU A 233 8.11 14.71 -20.26
C LEU A 233 8.42 14.57 -21.75
N LYS A 234 8.03 15.56 -22.55
CA LYS A 234 8.28 15.59 -24.00
C LYS A 234 9.78 15.60 -24.33
N GLN A 235 10.60 16.32 -23.53
CA GLN A 235 12.07 16.29 -23.70
C GLN A 235 12.66 14.91 -23.45
N TYR A 236 12.22 14.19 -22.40
CA TYR A 236 12.71 12.84 -22.12
C TYR A 236 12.28 11.85 -23.22
N ILE A 237 11.02 11.89 -23.64
CA ILE A 237 10.52 11.03 -24.72
C ILE A 237 11.27 11.29 -26.03
N HIS A 238 11.51 12.55 -26.37
CA HIS A 238 12.26 12.93 -27.57
C HIS A 238 13.73 12.47 -27.51
N ARG A 239 14.34 12.61 -26.33
CA ARG A 239 15.76 12.26 -26.11
C ARG A 239 16.00 10.75 -26.12
N TYR A 240 15.03 9.97 -25.63
CA TYR A 240 15.13 8.52 -25.47
C TYR A 240 13.94 7.78 -26.08
N PRO A 241 13.76 7.88 -27.41
CA PRO A 241 12.57 7.33 -28.07
C PRO A 241 12.51 5.80 -27.87
N GLY A 242 11.33 5.31 -27.42
CA GLY A 242 11.10 3.87 -27.20
C GLY A 242 11.89 3.25 -26.04
N GLN A 243 12.51 4.05 -25.17
CA GLN A 243 13.31 3.54 -24.05
C GLN A 243 12.63 3.63 -22.68
N HIS A 244 11.40 4.13 -22.58
CA HIS A 244 10.70 4.21 -21.31
C HIS A 244 9.78 3.01 -21.10
N ALA A 245 9.99 2.29 -20.01
CA ALA A 245 9.20 1.12 -19.60
C ALA A 245 7.83 1.55 -19.09
N CYS A 246 7.77 2.63 -18.34
CA CYS A 246 6.54 3.16 -17.76
C CYS A 246 6.70 4.63 -17.32
N PHE A 247 5.54 5.25 -17.11
CA PHE A 247 5.38 6.42 -16.27
C PHE A 247 4.68 5.98 -15.00
N VAL A 248 5.41 5.97 -13.87
CA VAL A 248 4.86 5.63 -12.56
C VAL A 248 4.60 6.88 -11.74
N MET A 249 3.48 6.92 -11.04
CA MET A 249 3.08 8.04 -10.21
C MET A 249 2.27 7.59 -9.00
N GLU A 250 2.28 8.42 -7.98
CA GLU A 250 1.31 8.44 -6.90
C GLU A 250 0.34 9.60 -7.20
N LEU A 251 -0.97 9.37 -7.23
CA LEU A 251 -1.96 10.45 -7.39
C LEU A 251 -2.03 11.36 -6.16
N VAL A 252 -1.66 10.80 -5.01
CA VAL A 252 -1.39 11.50 -3.76
C VAL A 252 -0.02 11.06 -3.28
N GLN A 253 0.99 11.92 -3.38
CA GLN A 253 2.33 11.59 -2.89
C GLN A 253 2.32 11.46 -1.36
N GLY A 254 2.34 10.23 -0.84
CA GLY A 254 2.26 10.01 0.60
C GLY A 254 3.51 10.49 1.33
N GLU A 255 4.64 9.87 1.11
CA GLU A 255 5.93 10.23 1.72
C GLU A 255 6.45 11.59 1.23
N GLY A 256 6.07 12.02 0.04
CA GLY A 256 6.40 13.32 -0.52
C GLY A 256 5.72 14.52 0.14
N GLY A 257 4.76 14.28 1.05
CA GLY A 257 4.11 15.34 1.82
C GLY A 257 2.63 15.57 1.51
N PHE A 258 1.92 14.54 1.07
CA PHE A 258 0.51 14.57 0.68
C PHE A 258 0.21 15.55 -0.46
N ASN A 259 1.17 15.69 -1.37
CA ASN A 259 0.99 16.52 -2.55
C ASN A 259 -0.08 15.93 -3.45
N THR A 260 -0.97 16.79 -3.95
CA THR A 260 -2.05 16.45 -4.88
C THR A 260 -2.01 17.36 -6.09
N ALA A 261 -2.63 16.93 -7.18
CA ALA A 261 -2.73 17.73 -8.40
C ALA A 261 -4.15 17.66 -8.99
N PRO A 262 -4.55 18.66 -9.78
CA PRO A 262 -5.84 18.62 -10.46
C PRO A 262 -5.83 17.60 -11.61
N ARG A 263 -7.02 17.14 -12.01
CA ARG A 263 -7.21 16.13 -13.06
C ARG A 263 -6.46 16.46 -14.35
N GLU A 264 -6.54 17.68 -14.81
CA GLU A 264 -5.92 18.15 -16.05
C GLU A 264 -4.40 18.01 -16.06
N PHE A 265 -3.73 18.08 -14.90
CA PHE A 265 -2.30 17.83 -14.78
C PHE A 265 -1.97 16.38 -15.17
N PHE A 266 -2.67 15.43 -14.57
CA PHE A 266 -2.45 14.00 -14.82
C PHE A 266 -2.84 13.62 -16.25
N VAL A 267 -4.01 14.06 -16.74
CA VAL A 267 -4.48 13.74 -18.09
C VAL A 267 -3.49 14.19 -19.15
N ALA A 268 -2.95 15.40 -19.07
CA ALA A 268 -1.98 15.90 -20.05
C ALA A 268 -0.73 15.02 -20.16
N LEU A 269 -0.24 14.53 -19.01
CA LEU A 269 0.93 13.64 -18.95
C LEU A 269 0.58 12.22 -19.45
N MET A 270 -0.54 11.67 -18.99
CA MET A 270 -0.99 10.33 -19.35
C MET A 270 -1.28 10.20 -20.86
N GLU A 271 -1.96 11.19 -21.47
CA GLU A 271 -2.18 11.23 -22.90
C GLU A 271 -0.88 11.29 -23.70
N THR A 272 0.08 12.07 -23.23
CA THR A 272 1.41 12.14 -23.85
C THR A 272 2.14 10.80 -23.77
N CYS A 273 2.09 10.11 -22.61
CA CYS A 273 2.64 8.77 -22.44
C CYS A 273 1.95 7.76 -23.36
N LYS A 274 0.62 7.77 -23.40
CA LYS A 274 -0.17 6.89 -24.26
C LYS A 274 0.17 7.07 -25.74
N ALA A 275 0.31 8.31 -26.21
CA ALA A 275 0.71 8.62 -27.58
C ALA A 275 2.13 8.11 -27.92
N ALA A 276 3.00 8.01 -26.92
CA ALA A 276 4.36 7.49 -27.05
C ALA A 276 4.47 5.97 -26.80
N GLY A 277 3.36 5.28 -26.51
CA GLY A 277 3.34 3.85 -26.19
C GLY A 277 3.96 3.50 -24.84
N ILE A 278 3.99 4.45 -23.90
CA ILE A 278 4.53 4.29 -22.56
C ILE A 278 3.39 3.90 -21.62
N PRO A 279 3.44 2.73 -20.97
CA PRO A 279 2.45 2.32 -19.96
C PRO A 279 2.37 3.31 -18.81
N VAL A 280 1.15 3.56 -18.33
CA VAL A 280 0.87 4.42 -17.18
C VAL A 280 0.59 3.54 -15.96
N TRP A 281 1.35 3.74 -14.90
CA TRP A 281 1.26 2.98 -13.66
C TRP A 281 0.99 3.91 -12.49
N ASP A 282 -0.14 3.66 -11.80
CA ASP A 282 -0.55 4.36 -10.59
C ASP A 282 -0.18 3.53 -9.34
N ASP A 283 0.61 4.10 -8.46
CA ASP A 283 0.94 3.52 -7.16
C ASP A 283 -0.02 4.04 -6.09
N GLU A 284 -1.00 3.22 -5.75
CA GLU A 284 -1.98 3.51 -4.71
C GLU A 284 -1.70 2.81 -3.36
N VAL A 285 -0.50 2.31 -3.12
CA VAL A 285 -0.16 1.63 -1.86
C VAL A 285 -0.49 2.49 -0.63
N GLN A 286 -0.38 3.82 -0.72
CA GLN A 286 -0.78 4.72 0.36
C GLN A 286 -2.14 5.37 0.19
N SER A 287 -2.78 5.30 -0.96
CA SER A 287 -4.07 5.99 -1.23
C SER A 287 -5.27 5.07 -1.35
N PHE A 288 -5.07 3.79 -1.70
CA PHE A 288 -6.15 2.80 -1.81
C PHE A 288 -7.00 2.71 -0.54
N GLY A 289 -8.31 2.91 -0.68
CA GLY A 289 -9.27 2.91 0.43
C GLY A 289 -9.15 4.08 1.40
N ARG A 290 -8.38 5.13 1.07
CA ARG A 290 -8.14 6.30 1.93
C ARG A 290 -8.65 7.62 1.33
N THR A 291 -9.34 7.52 0.22
CA THR A 291 -10.12 8.60 -0.39
C THR A 291 -11.62 8.31 -0.22
N GLU A 292 -12.49 9.11 -0.83
CA GLU A 292 -13.94 8.86 -0.84
C GLU A 292 -14.35 7.62 -1.65
N SER A 293 -13.44 7.06 -2.43
CA SER A 293 -13.62 5.86 -3.24
C SER A 293 -12.58 4.79 -2.89
N MET A 294 -12.75 3.59 -3.42
CA MET A 294 -11.80 2.50 -3.17
C MET A 294 -10.45 2.78 -3.82
N PHE A 295 -10.46 3.19 -5.08
CA PHE A 295 -9.26 3.62 -5.80
C PHE A 295 -9.19 5.15 -5.87
N ALA A 296 -8.01 5.73 -5.68
CA ALA A 296 -7.82 7.17 -5.76
C ALA A 296 -8.04 7.71 -7.18
N PHE A 297 -7.77 6.91 -8.21
CA PHE A 297 -8.02 7.30 -9.60
C PHE A 297 -9.50 7.55 -9.92
N GLU A 298 -10.42 6.95 -9.18
CA GLU A 298 -11.86 7.15 -9.36
C GLU A 298 -12.27 8.60 -9.07
N ARG A 299 -11.68 9.19 -8.03
CA ARG A 299 -11.93 10.58 -7.66
C ARG A 299 -11.64 11.57 -8.79
N LEU A 300 -10.63 11.29 -9.59
CA LEU A 300 -10.17 12.15 -10.67
C LEU A 300 -10.62 11.67 -12.05
N ASP A 301 -11.44 10.61 -12.12
CA ASP A 301 -11.90 9.99 -13.37
C ASP A 301 -10.71 9.70 -14.32
N LEU A 302 -9.71 8.97 -13.82
CA LEU A 302 -8.47 8.67 -14.53
C LEU A 302 -8.34 7.21 -14.97
N GLY A 303 -9.27 6.32 -14.60
CA GLY A 303 -9.14 4.88 -14.82
C GLY A 303 -8.94 4.45 -16.28
N GLU A 304 -9.46 5.23 -17.24
CA GLU A 304 -9.26 4.95 -18.68
C GLU A 304 -7.82 5.21 -19.16
N TYR A 305 -7.03 5.94 -18.39
CA TYR A 305 -5.65 6.27 -18.73
C TYR A 305 -4.63 5.33 -18.10
N ILE A 306 -5.03 4.58 -17.05
CA ILE A 306 -4.13 3.75 -16.24
C ILE A 306 -4.07 2.33 -16.79
N ASP A 307 -2.87 1.81 -16.99
CA ASP A 307 -2.60 0.45 -17.46
C ASP A 307 -2.28 -0.52 -16.32
N VAL A 308 -1.68 -0.02 -15.25
CA VAL A 308 -1.30 -0.79 -14.05
C VAL A 308 -1.65 0.02 -12.80
N VAL A 309 -2.23 -0.62 -11.79
CA VAL A 309 -2.40 -0.06 -10.45
C VAL A 309 -1.79 -1.01 -9.42
N THR A 310 -1.07 -0.49 -8.45
CA THR A 310 -0.54 -1.23 -7.29
C THR A 310 -1.15 -0.69 -6.01
N ILE A 311 -1.55 -1.61 -5.09
CA ILE A 311 -2.26 -1.29 -3.85
C ILE A 311 -1.63 -1.94 -2.63
#